data_c7e6ac1b1f8ad4892fa8ed83dcb860b6
#
_entry.id   c7e6ac1b1f8ad4892fa8ed83dcb860b6
#
_cell.length_a   1.000
_cell.length_b   1.000
_cell.length_c   1.000
_cell.angle_alpha   90.00
_cell.angle_beta   90.00
_cell.angle_gamma   90.00
#
_symmetry.space_group_name_H-M   'P 1'
#
loop_
_entity.id
_entity.type
_entity.pdbx_description
1 polymer ?
#
loop_
_entity_poly.entity_id
_entity_poly.type
_entity_poly.pdbx_seq_one_letter_code
_entity_poly.pdbx_strand_id
1 'polypeptide(L)'
;MSLKVIAKEDVLSFLGAMMRDWEVVGVKKKDVGNYANEAKLHGRVESLQAVKGKPAVKYMFDRLDDPSEACLDYTVTVLPPKKYFMPPHETILKFKDGTLQPVFDDTPRIIVGVHPYDLAAINLLDKVYCQENPDLNYIKRRENTLIIGVDVKTPSPFSFSKSMKSDTVMEGFDLFFADIGESYAVEVGTQKGEGLLKYGAFKDATAQQADQLSKAKEEKKAQAPSRGLKVTPEVLAQKLGEKREDPIWE
;
A
#
# COMPACT_ATOMS: atom_id res chain seq x y z
N MET A 1 15.86 13.69 -8.88
CA MET A 1 14.87 12.69 -9.34
C MET A 1 14.14 13.28 -10.53
N SER A 2 14.03 12.57 -11.64
CA SER A 2 13.27 13.03 -12.81
C SER A 2 11.79 12.78 -12.57
N LEU A 3 10.96 13.83 -12.70
CA LEU A 3 9.52 13.70 -12.65
C LEU A 3 9.01 13.23 -14.01
N LYS A 4 8.33 12.11 -14.04
CA LYS A 4 7.68 11.54 -15.23
C LYS A 4 6.17 11.75 -15.16
N VAL A 5 5.49 11.55 -16.27
CA VAL A 5 4.03 11.52 -16.36
C VAL A 5 3.57 10.37 -17.22
N ILE A 6 2.41 9.81 -16.88
CA ILE A 6 1.69 8.82 -17.66
C ILE A 6 0.21 9.24 -17.76
N ALA A 7 -0.38 9.15 -18.95
CA ALA A 7 -1.82 9.40 -19.11
C ALA A 7 -2.63 8.31 -18.37
N LYS A 8 -3.78 8.66 -17.81
CA LYS A 8 -4.62 7.69 -17.09
C LYS A 8 -5.09 6.54 -17.99
N GLU A 9 -5.34 6.81 -19.25
CA GLU A 9 -5.72 5.82 -20.26
C GLU A 9 -4.61 4.77 -20.52
N ASP A 10 -3.34 5.16 -20.35
CA ASP A 10 -2.19 4.28 -20.58
C ASP A 10 -1.86 3.38 -19.37
N VAL A 11 -2.44 3.66 -18.19
CA VAL A 11 -2.11 2.92 -16.95
C VAL A 11 -2.49 1.46 -17.05
N LEU A 12 -3.64 1.13 -17.62
CA LEU A 12 -4.05 -0.27 -17.77
C LEU A 12 -3.11 -1.04 -18.70
N SER A 13 -2.66 -0.41 -19.79
CA SER A 13 -1.67 -1.01 -20.70
C SER A 13 -0.33 -1.23 -20.00
N PHE A 14 0.10 -0.28 -19.16
CA PHE A 14 1.30 -0.40 -18.33
C PHE A 14 1.19 -1.56 -17.35
N LEU A 15 0.07 -1.69 -16.61
CA LEU A 15 -0.17 -2.81 -15.69
C LEU A 15 -0.18 -4.16 -16.43
N GLY A 16 -0.87 -4.23 -17.57
CA GLY A 16 -0.94 -5.45 -18.37
C GLY A 16 0.41 -5.87 -18.94
N ALA A 17 1.28 -4.92 -19.29
CA ALA A 17 2.64 -5.24 -19.74
C ALA A 17 3.48 -5.86 -18.61
N MET A 18 3.36 -5.37 -17.37
CA MET A 18 4.07 -5.92 -16.21
C MET A 18 3.56 -7.30 -15.80
N MET A 19 2.27 -7.61 -15.97
CA MET A 19 1.67 -8.90 -15.63
C MET A 19 2.25 -10.09 -16.43
N ARG A 20 3.03 -9.82 -17.48
CA ARG A 20 3.71 -10.87 -18.24
C ARG A 20 4.94 -11.45 -17.51
N ASP A 21 5.59 -10.61 -16.70
CA ASP A 21 6.88 -10.93 -16.08
C ASP A 21 6.78 -11.03 -14.54
N TRP A 22 5.73 -10.47 -13.93
CA TRP A 22 5.54 -10.40 -12.49
C TRP A 22 4.14 -10.84 -12.04
N GLU A 23 4.06 -11.34 -10.83
CA GLU A 23 2.79 -11.35 -10.10
C GLU A 23 2.43 -9.90 -9.73
N VAL A 24 1.41 -9.34 -10.36
CA VAL A 24 0.93 -8.00 -10.04
C VAL A 24 -0.21 -8.10 -9.04
N VAL A 25 0.00 -7.45 -7.89
CA VAL A 25 -0.98 -7.29 -6.84
C VAL A 25 -1.48 -5.85 -6.86
N GLY A 26 -2.77 -5.64 -6.86
CA GLY A 26 -3.37 -4.32 -6.84
C GLY A 26 -4.59 -4.26 -5.92
N VAL A 27 -5.10 -3.05 -5.73
CA VAL A 27 -6.35 -2.86 -4.98
C VAL A 27 -7.50 -3.21 -5.89
N LYS A 28 -8.29 -4.21 -5.49
CA LYS A 28 -9.55 -4.61 -6.15
C LYS A 28 -10.75 -4.09 -5.37
N LYS A 29 -11.77 -3.69 -6.11
CA LYS A 29 -13.09 -3.38 -5.57
C LYS A 29 -13.88 -4.69 -5.46
N LYS A 30 -14.26 -5.10 -4.26
CA LYS A 30 -15.03 -6.33 -4.03
C LYS A 30 -16.39 -6.01 -3.41
N ASP A 31 -17.44 -6.67 -3.89
CA ASP A 31 -18.77 -6.60 -3.28
C ASP A 31 -18.80 -7.44 -2.01
N VAL A 32 -19.20 -6.84 -0.90
CA VAL A 32 -19.21 -7.49 0.42
C VAL A 32 -20.39 -8.44 0.62
N GLY A 33 -21.39 -8.40 -0.26
CA GLY A 33 -22.51 -9.32 -0.20
C GLY A 33 -22.07 -10.80 -0.14
N ASN A 34 -21.03 -11.16 -0.86
CA ASN A 34 -20.44 -12.50 -0.85
C ASN A 34 -19.52 -12.76 0.35
N TYR A 35 -18.78 -11.74 0.83
CA TYR A 35 -17.87 -11.88 1.97
C TYR A 35 -18.57 -12.06 3.31
N ALA A 36 -19.78 -11.50 3.48
CA ALA A 36 -20.57 -11.73 4.69
C ALA A 36 -20.95 -13.22 4.86
N ASN A 37 -21.04 -13.95 3.76
CA ASN A 37 -21.29 -15.39 3.79
C ASN A 37 -20.02 -16.19 4.11
N GLU A 38 -18.86 -15.81 3.56
CA GLU A 38 -17.58 -16.45 3.86
C GLU A 38 -17.11 -16.15 5.30
N ALA A 39 -17.29 -14.91 5.79
CA ALA A 39 -16.95 -14.54 7.16
C ALA A 39 -17.86 -15.24 8.21
N LYS A 40 -19.14 -15.52 7.88
CA LYS A 40 -20.03 -16.34 8.71
C LYS A 40 -19.57 -17.79 8.80
N LEU A 41 -18.96 -18.33 7.73
CA LEU A 41 -18.40 -19.69 7.72
C LEU A 41 -17.23 -19.85 8.72
N HIS A 42 -16.51 -18.77 9.03
CA HIS A 42 -15.37 -18.79 9.94
C HIS A 42 -15.63 -18.20 11.34
N GLY A 43 -16.89 -17.92 11.69
CA GLY A 43 -17.30 -17.56 13.06
C GLY A 43 -16.71 -16.25 13.62
N ARG A 44 -16.22 -15.32 12.78
CA ARG A 44 -15.42 -14.18 13.25
C ARG A 44 -16.00 -12.80 13.07
N VAL A 45 -17.18 -12.59 12.50
CA VAL A 45 -17.70 -11.22 12.34
C VAL A 45 -19.22 -11.15 12.52
N GLU A 46 -19.69 -11.03 13.76
CA GLU A 46 -21.08 -10.64 14.03
C GLU A 46 -21.38 -9.15 13.81
N SER A 47 -20.39 -8.31 13.60
CA SER A 47 -20.53 -6.84 13.63
C SER A 47 -20.44 -6.11 12.28
N LEU A 48 -20.32 -6.79 11.14
CA LEU A 48 -20.48 -6.17 9.84
C LEU A 48 -21.97 -6.13 9.44
N GLN A 49 -22.77 -5.37 10.18
CA GLN A 49 -24.12 -5.01 9.71
C GLN A 49 -23.93 -4.18 8.43
N ALA A 50 -24.34 -4.77 7.30
CA ALA A 50 -24.57 -3.99 6.10
C ALA A 50 -25.55 -2.86 6.47
N VAL A 51 -25.12 -1.61 6.31
CA VAL A 51 -26.02 -0.47 6.42
C VAL A 51 -27.15 -0.73 5.42
N LYS A 52 -28.37 -0.92 5.92
CA LYS A 52 -29.54 -1.27 5.11
C LYS A 52 -29.59 -0.37 3.87
N GLY A 53 -29.47 -0.97 2.69
CA GLY A 53 -29.79 -0.34 1.41
C GLY A 53 -28.64 0.13 0.51
N LYS A 54 -27.35 -0.08 0.86
CA LYS A 54 -26.24 0.15 -0.08
C LYS A 54 -25.34 -1.08 -0.13
N PRO A 55 -24.94 -1.55 -1.33
CA PRO A 55 -23.90 -2.57 -1.44
C PRO A 55 -22.64 -2.01 -0.78
N ALA A 56 -22.17 -2.66 0.28
CA ALA A 56 -20.95 -2.24 0.94
C ALA A 56 -19.78 -2.66 0.06
N VAL A 57 -19.23 -1.72 -0.70
CA VAL A 57 -18.01 -1.93 -1.47
C VAL A 57 -16.83 -1.87 -0.52
N LYS A 58 -15.96 -2.87 -0.62
CA LYS A 58 -14.68 -2.89 0.08
C LYS A 58 -13.53 -2.97 -0.91
N TYR A 59 -12.44 -2.34 -0.52
CA TYR A 59 -11.19 -2.38 -1.27
C TYR A 59 -10.23 -3.37 -0.60
N MET A 60 -9.56 -4.20 -1.39
CA MET A 60 -8.61 -5.19 -0.89
C MET A 60 -7.43 -5.30 -1.84
N PHE A 61 -6.23 -5.42 -1.28
CA PHE A 61 -5.08 -5.87 -2.07
C PHE A 61 -5.26 -7.34 -2.44
N ASP A 62 -5.22 -7.65 -3.73
CA ASP A 62 -5.30 -9.01 -4.26
C ASP A 62 -4.54 -9.11 -5.58
N ARG A 63 -4.17 -10.33 -5.98
CA ARG A 63 -3.56 -10.58 -7.27
C ARG A 63 -4.51 -10.12 -8.38
N LEU A 64 -3.99 -9.38 -9.35
CA LEU A 64 -4.73 -8.98 -10.54
C LEU A 64 -4.68 -10.13 -11.57
N ASP A 65 -5.83 -10.52 -12.05
CA ASP A 65 -5.96 -11.44 -13.19
C ASP A 65 -6.14 -10.67 -14.50
N ASP A 66 -6.67 -9.44 -14.39
CA ASP A 66 -6.83 -8.49 -15.49
C ASP A 66 -6.47 -7.07 -15.00
N PRO A 67 -5.78 -6.24 -15.84
CA PRO A 67 -5.41 -4.89 -15.46
C PRO A 67 -6.60 -4.00 -15.07
N SER A 68 -7.78 -4.22 -15.64
CA SER A 68 -8.99 -3.44 -15.37
C SER A 68 -9.56 -3.64 -13.95
N GLU A 69 -9.11 -4.66 -13.24
CA GLU A 69 -9.50 -4.89 -11.83
C GLU A 69 -8.81 -3.90 -10.89
N ALA A 70 -7.72 -3.24 -11.32
CA ALA A 70 -6.96 -2.33 -10.50
C ALA A 70 -7.74 -1.04 -10.20
N CYS A 71 -7.86 -0.70 -8.93
CA CYS A 71 -8.45 0.53 -8.46
C CYS A 71 -7.37 1.39 -7.78
N LEU A 72 -6.97 2.51 -8.41
CA LEU A 72 -5.98 3.43 -7.84
C LEU A 72 -6.63 4.55 -7.03
N ASP A 73 -7.92 4.81 -7.24
CA ASP A 73 -8.69 5.80 -6.47
C ASP A 73 -9.53 5.08 -5.40
N TYR A 74 -9.00 4.98 -4.21
CA TYR A 74 -9.65 4.35 -3.06
C TYR A 74 -9.25 5.09 -1.77
N THR A 75 -9.99 4.88 -0.67
CA THR A 75 -9.71 5.55 0.62
C THR A 75 -8.93 4.67 1.58
N VAL A 76 -9.40 3.43 1.77
CA VAL A 76 -8.82 2.48 2.72
C VAL A 76 -9.12 1.05 2.29
N THR A 77 -8.18 0.14 2.52
CA THR A 77 -8.36 -1.30 2.28
C THR A 77 -8.70 -2.04 3.57
N VAL A 78 -9.39 -3.19 3.45
CA VAL A 78 -9.74 -4.04 4.59
C VAL A 78 -8.51 -4.61 5.28
N LEU A 79 -7.51 -5.01 4.48
CA LEU A 79 -6.22 -5.49 4.95
C LEU A 79 -5.11 -4.73 4.24
N PRO A 80 -4.06 -4.29 4.97
CA PRO A 80 -2.94 -3.58 4.39
C PRO A 80 -2.07 -4.50 3.51
N PRO A 81 -1.22 -3.92 2.62
CA PRO A 81 -0.34 -4.69 1.73
C PRO A 81 0.74 -5.47 2.47
N LYS A 82 0.99 -5.19 3.76
CA LYS A 82 2.00 -5.90 4.56
C LYS A 82 1.81 -7.42 4.60
N LYS A 83 0.60 -7.94 4.33
CA LYS A 83 0.34 -9.39 4.24
C LYS A 83 1.20 -10.10 3.18
N TYR A 84 1.71 -9.38 2.20
CA TYR A 84 2.60 -9.91 1.16
C TYR A 84 4.07 -9.99 1.62
N PHE A 85 4.42 -9.29 2.69
CA PHE A 85 5.73 -9.35 3.32
C PHE A 85 5.72 -10.24 4.56
N MET A 86 4.59 -10.25 5.28
CA MET A 86 4.36 -11.03 6.50
C MET A 86 3.04 -11.79 6.36
N PRO A 87 3.01 -12.90 5.63
CA PRO A 87 1.81 -13.72 5.50
C PRO A 87 1.44 -14.34 6.86
N PRO A 88 0.13 -14.52 7.16
CA PRO A 88 -0.32 -15.10 8.42
C PRO A 88 0.09 -16.56 8.61
N HIS A 89 0.37 -17.25 7.52
CA HIS A 89 0.82 -18.63 7.48
C HIS A 89 1.87 -18.81 6.40
N GLU A 90 3.01 -19.40 6.74
CA GLU A 90 4.06 -19.76 5.80
C GLU A 90 4.81 -21.01 6.23
N THR A 91 5.37 -21.72 5.28
CA THR A 91 6.30 -22.82 5.55
C THR A 91 7.70 -22.24 5.54
N ILE A 92 8.37 -22.19 6.69
CA ILE A 92 9.74 -21.67 6.83
C ILE A 92 10.80 -22.76 6.67
N LEU A 93 10.45 -24.00 7.02
CA LEU A 93 11.35 -25.16 6.95
C LEU A 93 10.60 -26.38 6.42
N LYS A 94 11.27 -27.19 5.63
CA LYS A 94 10.86 -28.55 5.24
C LYS A 94 11.87 -29.55 5.76
N PHE A 95 11.38 -30.64 6.36
CA PHE A 95 12.19 -31.78 6.72
C PHE A 95 12.10 -32.83 5.62
N LYS A 96 13.21 -33.16 5.02
CA LYS A 96 13.29 -34.17 3.96
C LYS A 96 14.59 -34.95 4.06
N ASP A 97 14.54 -36.29 4.00
CA ASP A 97 15.69 -37.20 3.97
C ASP A 97 16.68 -36.94 5.12
N GLY A 98 16.15 -36.66 6.33
CA GLY A 98 16.96 -36.40 7.52
C GLY A 98 17.59 -34.99 7.59
N THR A 99 17.28 -34.11 6.63
CA THR A 99 17.82 -32.74 6.57
C THR A 99 16.73 -31.71 6.68
N LEU A 100 17.05 -30.57 7.34
CA LEU A 100 16.20 -29.36 7.34
C LEU A 100 16.56 -28.47 6.15
N GLN A 101 15.57 -28.12 5.38
CA GLN A 101 15.71 -27.24 4.22
C GLN A 101 14.88 -25.96 4.44
N PRO A 102 15.49 -24.76 4.37
CA PRO A 102 14.75 -23.51 4.43
C PRO A 102 13.85 -23.36 3.18
N VAL A 103 12.70 -22.74 3.37
CA VAL A 103 11.76 -22.42 2.28
C VAL A 103 11.61 -20.91 2.23
N PHE A 104 11.84 -20.33 1.06
CA PHE A 104 11.67 -18.90 0.82
C PHE A 104 10.60 -18.69 -0.26
N ASP A 105 9.78 -17.64 -0.10
CA ASP A 105 8.94 -17.11 -1.18
C ASP A 105 9.78 -16.05 -1.92
N ASP A 106 10.27 -16.43 -3.09
CA ASP A 106 11.07 -15.60 -3.99
C ASP A 106 10.27 -15.14 -5.24
N THR A 107 8.95 -15.22 -5.17
CA THR A 107 8.05 -14.80 -6.25
C THR A 107 8.33 -13.36 -6.66
N PRO A 108 8.70 -13.09 -7.94
CA PRO A 108 8.83 -11.73 -8.44
C PRO A 108 7.45 -11.04 -8.42
N ARG A 109 7.31 -10.00 -7.60
CA ARG A 109 6.02 -9.35 -7.34
C ARG A 109 6.09 -7.85 -7.53
N ILE A 110 4.99 -7.26 -8.00
CA ILE A 110 4.77 -5.82 -7.99
C ILE A 110 3.49 -5.56 -7.19
N ILE A 111 3.56 -4.70 -6.17
CA ILE A 111 2.38 -4.23 -5.44
C ILE A 111 2.05 -2.82 -5.89
N VAL A 112 0.86 -2.64 -6.46
CA VAL A 112 0.41 -1.38 -7.06
C VAL A 112 -0.67 -0.73 -6.20
N GLY A 113 -0.58 0.59 -6.06
CA GLY A 113 -1.60 1.37 -5.37
C GLY A 113 -1.35 1.52 -3.87
N VAL A 114 -0.12 1.38 -3.40
CA VAL A 114 0.20 1.48 -1.97
C VAL A 114 0.18 2.94 -1.51
N HIS A 115 -0.65 3.27 -0.52
CA HIS A 115 -0.77 4.62 0.03
C HIS A 115 0.44 5.01 0.90
N PRO A 116 0.73 6.32 1.08
CA PRO A 116 1.86 6.81 1.88
C PRO A 116 1.92 6.23 3.29
N TYR A 117 0.78 6.10 3.98
CA TYR A 117 0.75 5.55 5.35
C TYR A 117 1.06 4.04 5.40
N ASP A 118 0.72 3.28 4.35
CA ASP A 118 1.11 1.87 4.24
C ASP A 118 2.59 1.73 3.88
N LEU A 119 3.13 2.63 3.03
CA LEU A 119 4.57 2.72 2.74
C LEU A 119 5.37 3.04 4.01
N ALA A 120 4.90 4.01 4.81
CA ALA A 120 5.52 4.34 6.10
C ALA A 120 5.54 3.12 7.04
N ALA A 121 4.46 2.32 7.05
CA ALA A 121 4.39 1.09 7.83
C ALA A 121 5.36 0.01 7.31
N ILE A 122 5.50 -0.16 5.98
CA ILE A 122 6.46 -1.08 5.38
C ILE A 122 7.90 -0.65 5.70
N ASN A 123 8.21 0.65 5.58
CA ASN A 123 9.53 1.18 5.94
C ASN A 123 9.87 0.94 7.43
N LEU A 124 8.86 0.94 8.30
CA LEU A 124 9.06 0.58 9.71
C LEU A 124 9.35 -0.91 9.87
N LEU A 125 8.66 -1.78 9.12
CA LEU A 125 8.95 -3.22 9.11
C LEU A 125 10.36 -3.49 8.58
N ASP A 126 10.80 -2.79 7.52
CA ASP A 126 12.18 -2.89 7.00
C ASP A 126 13.21 -2.59 8.10
N LYS A 127 12.95 -1.55 8.93
CA LYS A 127 13.82 -1.20 10.07
C LYS A 127 13.85 -2.28 11.16
N VAL A 128 12.76 -3.02 11.35
CA VAL A 128 12.68 -4.07 12.37
C VAL A 128 13.29 -5.38 11.89
N TYR A 129 12.97 -5.77 10.65
CA TYR A 129 13.29 -7.12 10.15
C TYR A 129 14.58 -7.23 9.33
N CYS A 130 15.20 -6.09 8.94
CA CYS A 130 16.46 -6.08 8.18
C CYS A 130 17.71 -5.72 8.99
N GLN A 131 17.60 -5.56 10.33
CA GLN A 131 18.73 -5.16 11.20
C GLN A 131 19.43 -6.36 11.84
N GLU A 132 19.92 -6.20 13.09
CA GLU A 132 20.85 -7.10 13.79
C GLU A 132 20.47 -8.60 13.79
N ASN A 133 19.16 -8.91 13.80
CA ASN A 133 18.65 -10.29 13.69
C ASN A 133 17.69 -10.37 12.49
N PRO A 134 18.21 -10.44 11.27
CA PRO A 134 17.40 -10.30 10.06
C PRO A 134 16.48 -11.51 9.87
N ASP A 135 15.21 -11.24 9.59
CA ASP A 135 14.27 -12.26 9.13
C ASP A 135 14.50 -12.51 7.63
N LEU A 136 15.14 -13.64 7.32
CA LEU A 136 15.48 -13.98 5.94
C LEU A 136 14.24 -14.18 5.06
N ASN A 137 13.13 -14.66 5.61
CA ASN A 137 11.89 -14.83 4.86
C ASN A 137 11.27 -13.48 4.49
N TYR A 138 11.28 -12.53 5.43
CA TYR A 138 10.87 -11.14 5.17
C TYR A 138 11.77 -10.50 4.10
N ILE A 139 13.09 -10.58 4.27
CA ILE A 139 14.07 -9.97 3.36
C ILE A 139 13.89 -10.50 1.94
N LYS A 140 13.78 -11.82 1.76
CA LYS A 140 13.61 -12.41 0.43
C LYS A 140 12.36 -11.92 -0.28
N ARG A 141 11.22 -11.86 0.42
CA ARG A 141 10.00 -11.29 -0.14
C ARG A 141 10.16 -9.81 -0.47
N ARG A 142 10.79 -9.03 0.43
CA ARG A 142 11.01 -7.60 0.25
C ARG A 142 11.89 -7.27 -0.95
N GLU A 143 13.00 -8.02 -1.13
CA GLU A 143 13.93 -7.88 -2.25
C GLU A 143 13.30 -8.20 -3.60
N ASN A 144 12.37 -9.17 -3.64
CA ASN A 144 11.68 -9.63 -4.84
C ASN A 144 10.37 -8.87 -5.11
N THR A 145 10.01 -7.92 -4.26
CA THR A 145 8.79 -7.13 -4.40
C THR A 145 9.10 -5.68 -4.75
N LEU A 146 8.59 -5.20 -5.89
CA LEU A 146 8.58 -3.79 -6.27
C LEU A 146 7.29 -3.13 -5.78
N ILE A 147 7.36 -1.86 -5.42
CA ILE A 147 6.22 -1.12 -4.90
C ILE A 147 5.93 0.10 -5.78
N ILE A 148 4.72 0.15 -6.32
CA ILE A 148 4.16 1.33 -6.96
C ILE A 148 3.19 1.98 -6.00
N GLY A 149 3.64 3.06 -5.36
CA GLY A 149 2.80 3.86 -4.48
C GLY A 149 1.81 4.72 -5.25
N VAL A 150 0.71 5.09 -4.61
CA VAL A 150 -0.23 6.08 -5.11
C VAL A 150 -0.60 7.07 -4.01
N ASP A 151 -0.63 8.35 -4.34
CA ASP A 151 -1.01 9.38 -3.38
C ASP A 151 -2.53 9.35 -3.11
N VAL A 152 -2.89 9.67 -1.87
CA VAL A 152 -4.30 9.72 -1.45
C VAL A 152 -4.92 11.01 -1.98
N LYS A 153 -5.87 10.88 -2.91
CA LYS A 153 -6.60 12.01 -3.48
C LYS A 153 -7.56 12.62 -2.47
N THR A 154 -8.34 11.79 -1.81
CA THR A 154 -9.33 12.21 -0.82
C THR A 154 -9.08 11.47 0.50
N PRO A 155 -8.50 12.12 1.50
CA PRO A 155 -8.27 11.50 2.80
C PRO A 155 -9.58 11.07 3.47
N SER A 156 -9.57 9.90 4.12
CA SER A 156 -10.71 9.47 4.93
C SER A 156 -10.97 10.48 6.06
N PRO A 157 -12.25 10.79 6.38
CA PRO A 157 -12.59 11.68 7.50
C PRO A 157 -12.15 11.13 8.87
N PHE A 158 -11.80 9.86 8.94
CA PHE A 158 -11.28 9.19 10.14
C PHE A 158 -9.75 9.05 10.13
N SER A 159 -9.08 9.53 9.08
CA SER A 159 -7.62 9.46 8.98
C SER A 159 -6.94 10.35 10.01
N PHE A 160 -5.88 9.85 10.61
CA PHE A 160 -4.95 10.60 11.47
C PHE A 160 -3.50 10.55 10.94
N SER A 161 -3.32 10.14 9.67
CA SER A 161 -2.01 10.01 9.03
C SER A 161 -1.17 11.30 9.10
N LYS A 162 -1.79 12.47 8.98
CA LYS A 162 -1.12 13.76 9.13
C LYS A 162 -0.50 13.94 10.52
N SER A 163 -1.21 13.55 11.59
CA SER A 163 -0.70 13.61 12.96
C SER A 163 0.47 12.65 13.20
N MET A 164 0.50 11.54 12.47
CA MET A 164 1.57 10.54 12.52
C MET A 164 2.70 10.83 11.52
N LYS A 165 2.63 11.96 10.78
CA LYS A 165 3.59 12.32 9.72
C LYS A 165 3.75 11.21 8.67
N SER A 166 2.68 10.47 8.39
CA SER A 166 2.63 9.36 7.43
C SER A 166 1.69 9.61 6.25
N ASP A 167 1.21 10.85 6.10
CA ASP A 167 0.40 11.31 4.97
C ASP A 167 1.23 11.59 3.71
N THR A 168 2.54 11.69 3.87
CA THR A 168 3.52 11.83 2.79
C THR A 168 4.67 10.84 3.01
N VAL A 169 5.30 10.40 1.94
CA VAL A 169 6.46 9.50 1.97
C VAL A 169 7.49 9.95 0.95
N MET A 170 8.77 9.78 1.28
CA MET A 170 9.90 10.18 0.42
C MET A 170 10.70 8.99 -0.09
N GLU A 171 10.47 7.79 0.46
CA GLU A 171 11.21 6.57 0.18
C GLU A 171 10.36 5.31 0.41
N GLY A 172 10.87 4.14 0.03
CA GLY A 172 10.20 2.86 0.23
C GLY A 172 9.32 2.43 -0.94
N PHE A 173 9.36 3.17 -2.05
CA PHE A 173 8.67 2.87 -3.29
C PHE A 173 9.65 2.82 -4.48
N ASP A 174 9.28 2.11 -5.53
CA ASP A 174 10.01 2.11 -6.80
C ASP A 174 9.48 3.17 -7.76
N LEU A 175 8.16 3.29 -7.86
CA LEU A 175 7.45 4.40 -8.49
C LEU A 175 6.40 4.96 -7.54
N PHE A 176 6.12 6.26 -7.62
CA PHE A 176 5.07 6.89 -6.83
C PHE A 176 4.19 7.77 -7.71
N PHE A 177 2.89 7.47 -7.76
CA PHE A 177 1.90 8.09 -8.62
C PHE A 177 1.10 9.13 -7.83
N ALA A 178 0.98 10.33 -8.38
CA ALA A 178 0.10 11.38 -7.87
C ALA A 178 -0.86 11.84 -8.96
N ASP A 179 -2.15 11.83 -8.68
CA ASP A 179 -3.20 12.28 -9.61
C ASP A 179 -3.10 13.80 -9.86
N ILE A 180 -2.91 14.19 -11.12
CA ILE A 180 -2.85 15.59 -11.55
C ILE A 180 -3.94 15.93 -12.58
N GLY A 181 -5.05 15.19 -12.60
CA GLY A 181 -6.18 15.35 -13.52
C GLY A 181 -6.21 14.27 -14.59
N GLU A 182 -5.86 14.56 -15.81
CA GLU A 182 -5.86 13.60 -16.93
C GLU A 182 -4.68 12.61 -16.89
N SER A 183 -3.70 12.86 -16.05
CA SER A 183 -2.48 12.08 -15.95
C SER A 183 -2.09 11.83 -14.48
N TYR A 184 -1.18 10.90 -14.28
CA TYR A 184 -0.42 10.77 -13.04
C TYR A 184 0.96 11.39 -13.22
N ALA A 185 1.37 12.24 -12.27
CA ALA A 185 2.78 12.58 -12.06
C ALA A 185 3.45 11.40 -11.35
N VAL A 186 4.65 11.02 -11.81
CA VAL A 186 5.33 9.81 -11.36
C VAL A 186 6.73 10.14 -10.89
N GLU A 187 6.96 9.96 -9.60
CA GLU A 187 8.29 10.05 -9.00
C GLU A 187 8.97 8.68 -9.08
N VAL A 188 10.22 8.66 -9.55
CA VAL A 188 11.04 7.44 -9.62
C VAL A 188 11.89 7.34 -8.37
N GLY A 189 11.62 6.35 -7.53
CA GLY A 189 12.27 6.16 -6.23
C GLY A 189 13.56 5.35 -6.29
N THR A 190 13.63 4.36 -7.19
CA THR A 190 14.76 3.43 -7.27
C THR A 190 15.18 3.16 -8.72
N GLN A 191 16.39 2.59 -8.89
CA GLN A 191 16.86 2.12 -10.20
C GLN A 191 15.97 0.98 -10.73
N LYS A 192 15.41 0.12 -9.86
CA LYS A 192 14.44 -0.90 -10.26
C LYS A 192 13.16 -0.26 -10.80
N GLY A 193 12.69 0.82 -10.15
CA GLY A 193 11.54 1.62 -10.62
C GLY A 193 11.80 2.27 -11.97
N GLU A 194 13.01 2.79 -12.22
CA GLU A 194 13.39 3.30 -13.53
C GLU A 194 13.29 2.20 -14.61
N GLY A 195 13.68 0.97 -14.28
CA GLY A 195 13.52 -0.20 -15.14
C GLY A 195 12.07 -0.52 -15.50
N LEU A 196 11.08 -0.10 -14.71
CA LEU A 196 9.65 -0.30 -15.00
C LEU A 196 9.13 0.67 -16.06
N LEU A 197 9.76 1.81 -16.27
CA LEU A 197 9.30 2.82 -17.25
C LEU A 197 9.20 2.27 -18.67
N LYS A 198 9.99 1.26 -19.02
CA LYS A 198 9.94 0.60 -20.34
C LYS A 198 8.61 -0.10 -20.65
N TYR A 199 7.79 -0.40 -19.64
CA TYR A 199 6.49 -1.07 -19.80
C TYR A 199 5.33 -0.12 -20.11
N GLY A 200 5.54 1.21 -20.03
CA GLY A 200 4.48 2.21 -20.22
C GLY A 200 4.92 3.41 -21.05
N ALA A 201 3.94 4.23 -21.45
CA ALA A 201 4.15 5.44 -22.26
C ALA A 201 4.51 6.65 -21.38
N PHE A 202 5.56 6.53 -20.58
CA PHE A 202 6.04 7.62 -19.72
C PHE A 202 6.74 8.72 -20.52
N LYS A 203 6.51 9.98 -20.12
CA LYS A 203 7.15 11.17 -20.67
C LYS A 203 7.74 12.01 -19.53
N ASP A 204 8.66 12.91 -19.88
CA ASP A 204 9.11 13.91 -18.90
C ASP A 204 7.98 14.89 -18.60
N ALA A 205 7.85 15.25 -17.31
CA ALA A 205 6.84 16.21 -16.89
C ALA A 205 7.16 17.61 -17.42
N THR A 206 6.14 18.30 -17.91
CA THR A 206 6.23 19.74 -18.24
C THR A 206 6.18 20.59 -16.98
N ALA A 207 6.60 21.86 -17.06
CA ALA A 207 6.49 22.82 -15.95
C ALA A 207 5.04 22.94 -15.46
N GLN A 208 4.06 22.96 -16.37
CA GLN A 208 2.64 23.00 -16.01
C GLN A 208 2.20 21.77 -15.20
N GLN A 209 2.66 20.58 -15.55
CA GLN A 209 2.33 19.34 -14.82
C GLN A 209 3.02 19.29 -13.44
N ALA A 210 4.21 19.86 -13.32
CA ALA A 210 4.87 20.04 -12.02
C ALA A 210 4.09 21.02 -11.11
N ASP A 211 3.54 22.10 -11.66
CA ASP A 211 2.67 23.03 -10.93
C ASP A 211 1.34 22.36 -10.52
N GLN A 212 0.77 21.53 -11.39
CA GLN A 212 -0.43 20.74 -11.06
C GLN A 212 -0.17 19.78 -9.90
N LEU A 213 0.99 19.10 -9.88
CA LEU A 213 1.39 18.24 -8.76
C LEU A 213 1.49 19.04 -7.45
N SER A 214 2.10 20.24 -7.50
CA SER A 214 2.22 21.11 -6.32
C SER A 214 0.86 21.51 -5.78
N LYS A 215 -0.08 21.91 -6.65
CA LYS A 215 -1.46 22.23 -6.28
C LYS A 215 -2.19 21.04 -5.69
N ALA A 216 -2.09 19.84 -6.29
CA ALA A 216 -2.72 18.63 -5.77
C ALA A 216 -2.20 18.27 -4.35
N LYS A 217 -0.89 18.44 -4.10
CA LYS A 217 -0.30 18.25 -2.76
C LYS A 217 -0.82 19.29 -1.75
N GLU A 218 -1.04 20.54 -2.14
CA GLU A 218 -1.61 21.58 -1.29
C GLU A 218 -3.08 21.32 -0.97
N GLU A 219 -3.89 20.96 -1.98
CA GLU A 219 -5.29 20.61 -1.81
C GLU A 219 -5.48 19.42 -0.86
N LYS A 220 -4.66 18.37 -0.99
CA LYS A 220 -4.64 17.24 -0.06
C LYS A 220 -4.37 17.69 1.37
N LYS A 221 -3.38 18.58 1.59
CA LYS A 221 -3.08 19.14 2.92
C LYS A 221 -4.25 19.93 3.50
N ALA A 222 -4.99 20.68 2.66
CA ALA A 222 -6.15 21.46 3.08
C ALA A 222 -7.34 20.55 3.45
N GLN A 223 -7.53 19.43 2.73
CA GLN A 223 -8.59 18.45 2.97
C GLN A 223 -8.30 17.51 4.14
N ALA A 224 -7.07 17.48 4.65
CA ALA A 224 -6.71 16.61 5.75
C ALA A 224 -7.60 16.89 6.97
N PRO A 225 -8.25 15.84 7.55
CA PRO A 225 -9.24 16.04 8.59
C PRO A 225 -8.64 16.74 9.82
N SER A 226 -9.45 17.65 10.40
CA SER A 226 -9.10 18.38 11.63
C SER A 226 -9.06 17.48 12.88
N ARG A 227 -9.53 16.24 12.79
CA ARG A 227 -9.50 15.21 13.85
C ARG A 227 -8.13 14.57 14.01
N GLY A 228 -7.07 15.33 13.85
CA GLY A 228 -5.72 14.86 14.17
C GLY A 228 -5.55 14.59 15.65
N LEU A 229 -4.55 13.78 15.97
CA LEU A 229 -4.12 13.64 17.37
C LEU A 229 -3.71 15.02 17.89
N LYS A 230 -4.15 15.35 19.10
CA LYS A 230 -3.80 16.63 19.77
C LYS A 230 -2.38 16.66 20.32
N VAL A 231 -1.61 15.62 20.02
CA VAL A 231 -0.24 15.41 20.50
C VAL A 231 0.64 14.97 19.35
N THR A 232 1.93 15.26 19.41
CA THR A 232 2.90 14.76 18.43
C THR A 232 3.15 13.26 18.64
N PRO A 233 3.67 12.53 17.65
CA PRO A 233 4.01 11.11 17.78
C PRO A 233 4.93 10.81 18.98
N GLU A 234 5.89 11.68 19.24
CA GLU A 234 6.85 11.55 20.34
C GLU A 234 6.13 11.63 21.70
N VAL A 235 5.27 12.64 21.86
CA VAL A 235 4.44 12.82 23.09
C VAL A 235 3.42 11.70 23.24
N LEU A 236 2.89 11.18 22.12
CA LEU A 236 1.96 10.05 22.16
C LEU A 236 2.64 8.80 22.71
N ALA A 237 3.85 8.48 22.24
CA ALA A 237 4.61 7.32 22.71
C ALA A 237 4.87 7.39 24.23
N GLN A 238 5.27 8.56 24.74
CA GLN A 238 5.46 8.78 26.16
C GLN A 238 4.15 8.56 26.95
N LYS A 239 3.04 9.19 26.50
CA LYS A 239 1.73 9.07 27.17
C LYS A 239 1.20 7.64 27.16
N LEU A 240 1.40 6.88 26.09
CA LEU A 240 1.04 5.46 26.03
C LEU A 240 1.84 4.64 27.05
N GLY A 241 3.15 4.94 27.18
CA GLY A 241 4.00 4.31 28.20
C GLY A 241 3.53 4.60 29.62
N GLU A 242 3.17 5.86 29.92
CA GLU A 242 2.65 6.28 31.23
C GLU A 242 1.28 5.64 31.57
N LYS A 243 0.49 5.31 30.55
CA LYS A 243 -0.86 4.73 30.66
C LYS A 243 -0.92 3.23 30.44
N ARG A 244 0.20 2.55 30.51
CA ARG A 244 0.30 1.11 30.20
C ARG A 244 -0.61 0.26 31.09
N GLU A 245 -0.74 0.62 32.37
CA GLU A 245 -1.54 -0.07 33.37
C GLU A 245 -2.94 0.58 33.58
N ASP A 246 -3.37 1.44 32.65
CA ASP A 246 -4.67 2.12 32.74
C ASP A 246 -5.81 1.13 32.44
N PRO A 247 -6.86 1.05 33.31
CA PRO A 247 -8.02 0.14 33.11
C PRO A 247 -8.75 0.29 31.78
N ILE A 248 -8.52 1.37 31.02
CA ILE A 248 -9.10 1.55 29.69
C ILE A 248 -8.69 0.46 28.68
N TRP A 249 -7.61 -0.30 28.99
CA TRP A 249 -7.12 -1.37 28.12
C TRP A 249 -7.80 -2.72 28.38
N GLU A 250 -8.56 -2.88 29.48
CA GLU A 250 -9.38 -4.04 29.83
C GLU A 250 -10.78 -3.93 29.18
#